data_dfa4d0dbd627ebc625123e432053516b
#
_entry.id   dfa4d0dbd627ebc625123e432053516b
#
_cell.length_a   1.000
_cell.length_b   1.000
_cell.length_c   1.000
_cell.angle_alpha   90.00
_cell.angle_beta   90.00
_cell.angle_gamma   90.00
#
_symmetry.space_group_name_H-M   'P 1'
#
loop_
_entity.id
_entity.type
_entity.pdbx_description
1 polymer ?
#
loop_
_entity_poly.entity_id
_entity_poly.type
_entity_poly.pdbx_seq_one_letter_code
_entity_poly.pdbx_strand_id
1 'polypeptide(L)'
;MEMIGKVRRMHRRDKKSVREIAKATGLSRNTVAKWLQAPVQERPKYRRALKPTKLTPFHEAIVQALKVDARRPKRERRTALALHEELKALGYDGGYSRLTDFVRAWRQGEGLAPNTTAFVPLAFDLGEAFQFDWSEEGLVIAGVYRRVQLAHMKLCASRAFWLVAYPSQGHEMLFDAHARGFAALGIARRGIYDNMKTAIDKVNKGKGRVVNPRFAVMCAHYLVDADFCNVASGWEKGIVEKNVQDSRRRVWIEAGKRRWGSFEELNAWLGARCRELWQEIRHPEHEAFSIGEMLEHERAQLMPMTAPFDGYVEKPARVSSTCLVSVARNRYSVPCELAGQMVSTRLYPGRVKVVADEQIVADHERLNDEGRTQYDWQHYIPLLQRKPGALRNGAPFAGMRSANPPCRPFPAAVRRSYAAAVRTVSSTGWAGACQLCGKSVAKSLFF
;
A
#
# COMPACT_ATOMS: atom_id res chain seq x y z
N MET A 1 -40.47 -36.32 17.67
CA MET A 1 -40.52 -36.40 19.17
C MET A 1 -41.85 -36.90 19.66
N GLU A 2 -42.95 -36.40 19.15
CA GLU A 2 -44.31 -36.76 19.59
C GLU A 2 -44.62 -38.25 19.45
N MET A 3 -44.23 -38.88 18.31
CA MET A 3 -44.46 -40.31 18.10
C MET A 3 -43.68 -41.22 19.03
N ILE A 4 -42.42 -40.90 19.40
CA ILE A 4 -41.62 -41.66 20.38
C ILE A 4 -42.27 -41.55 21.77
N GLY A 5 -42.72 -40.36 22.15
CA GLY A 5 -43.45 -40.12 23.38
C GLY A 5 -44.75 -40.89 23.43
N LYS A 6 -45.49 -40.99 22.29
CA LYS A 6 -46.69 -41.78 22.18
C LYS A 6 -46.43 -43.28 22.38
N VAL A 7 -45.40 -43.83 21.69
CA VAL A 7 -45.00 -45.25 21.86
C VAL A 7 -44.63 -45.57 23.32
N ARG A 8 -43.85 -44.70 23.96
CA ARG A 8 -43.44 -44.90 25.39
C ARG A 8 -44.61 -44.80 26.34
N ARG A 9 -45.61 -43.90 26.12
CA ARG A 9 -46.83 -43.80 26.91
C ARG A 9 -47.67 -45.07 26.76
N MET A 10 -47.90 -45.53 25.56
CA MET A 10 -48.66 -46.75 25.29
C MET A 10 -48.04 -47.99 25.93
N HIS A 11 -46.69 -48.07 26.03
CA HIS A 11 -46.00 -49.18 26.64
C HIS A 11 -46.00 -49.07 28.18
N ARG A 12 -45.51 -47.92 28.73
CA ARG A 12 -45.24 -47.77 30.17
C ARG A 12 -46.51 -47.46 30.99
N ARG A 13 -47.39 -46.61 30.44
CA ARG A 13 -48.63 -46.19 31.12
C ARG A 13 -49.79 -47.12 30.77
N ASP A 14 -50.01 -47.37 29.51
CA ASP A 14 -51.17 -48.10 29.03
C ASP A 14 -50.90 -49.62 28.95
N LYS A 15 -49.71 -50.09 29.35
CA LYS A 15 -49.28 -51.51 29.46
C LYS A 15 -49.45 -52.31 28.14
N LYS A 16 -49.50 -51.66 26.98
CA LYS A 16 -49.66 -52.34 25.69
C LYS A 16 -48.40 -53.06 25.26
N SER A 17 -48.56 -54.23 24.67
CA SER A 17 -47.46 -55.01 24.10
C SER A 17 -46.86 -54.34 22.85
N VAL A 18 -45.60 -54.70 22.48
CA VAL A 18 -44.94 -54.23 21.29
C VAL A 18 -45.72 -54.50 20.02
N ARG A 19 -46.45 -55.62 19.97
CA ARG A 19 -47.34 -55.99 18.84
C ARG A 19 -48.55 -55.07 18.73
N GLU A 20 -49.20 -54.75 19.81
CA GLU A 20 -50.33 -53.84 19.84
C GLU A 20 -49.95 -52.41 19.52
N ILE A 21 -48.77 -51.95 20.01
CA ILE A 21 -48.24 -50.63 19.71
C ILE A 21 -47.89 -50.53 18.20
N ALA A 22 -47.26 -51.56 17.65
CA ALA A 22 -46.92 -51.62 16.22
C ALA A 22 -48.18 -51.53 15.35
N LYS A 23 -49.27 -52.30 15.71
CA LYS A 23 -50.54 -52.28 15.02
C LYS A 23 -51.24 -50.92 15.14
N ALA A 24 -51.19 -50.29 16.33
CA ALA A 24 -51.85 -49.01 16.58
C ALA A 24 -51.11 -47.80 16.00
N THR A 25 -49.80 -47.89 15.75
CA THR A 25 -48.98 -46.79 15.25
C THR A 25 -48.51 -46.93 13.80
N GLY A 26 -48.74 -48.12 13.18
CA GLY A 26 -48.22 -48.43 11.83
C GLY A 26 -46.72 -48.63 11.76
N LEU A 27 -46.01 -48.63 12.89
CA LEU A 27 -44.55 -48.82 12.97
C LEU A 27 -44.16 -50.29 12.96
N SER A 28 -42.96 -50.62 12.44
CA SER A 28 -42.43 -51.97 12.55
C SER A 28 -42.15 -52.34 14.04
N ARG A 29 -42.34 -53.63 14.39
CA ARG A 29 -42.03 -54.12 15.74
C ARG A 29 -40.60 -53.80 16.17
N ASN A 30 -39.65 -53.89 15.26
CA ASN A 30 -38.25 -53.56 15.50
C ASN A 30 -38.03 -52.06 15.82
N THR A 31 -38.79 -51.18 15.16
CA THR A 31 -38.73 -49.73 15.44
C THR A 31 -39.31 -49.42 16.79
N VAL A 32 -40.43 -50.04 17.14
CA VAL A 32 -41.04 -49.88 18.48
C VAL A 32 -40.11 -50.38 19.57
N ALA A 33 -39.54 -51.59 19.45
CA ALA A 33 -38.59 -52.13 20.40
C ALA A 33 -37.35 -51.25 20.58
N LYS A 34 -36.78 -50.80 19.49
CA LYS A 34 -35.63 -49.87 19.51
C LYS A 34 -35.94 -48.56 20.23
N TRP A 35 -37.10 -47.98 20.04
CA TRP A 35 -37.52 -46.75 20.71
C TRP A 35 -37.83 -46.91 22.21
N LEU A 36 -38.22 -48.09 22.63
CA LEU A 36 -38.43 -48.44 24.03
C LEU A 36 -37.13 -48.66 24.77
N GLN A 37 -36.10 -49.21 24.09
CA GLN A 37 -34.76 -49.45 24.65
C GLN A 37 -33.86 -48.21 24.64
N ALA A 38 -34.07 -47.26 23.71
CA ALA A 38 -33.25 -46.05 23.62
C ALA A 38 -33.38 -45.13 24.82
N PRO A 39 -32.30 -44.46 25.29
CA PRO A 39 -32.37 -43.47 26.37
C PRO A 39 -33.34 -42.34 26.07
N VAL A 40 -33.98 -41.79 27.11
CA VAL A 40 -35.05 -40.80 26.99
C VAL A 40 -34.61 -39.52 26.27
N GLN A 41 -33.32 -39.23 26.27
CA GLN A 41 -32.74 -37.97 25.71
C GLN A 41 -32.16 -38.09 24.32
N GLU A 42 -32.04 -39.29 23.74
CA GLU A 42 -31.49 -39.43 22.37
C GLU A 42 -32.55 -39.20 21.30
N ARG A 43 -32.31 -38.18 20.47
CA ARG A 43 -33.03 -38.01 19.19
C ARG A 43 -32.56 -39.08 18.20
N PRO A 44 -33.42 -39.81 17.54
CA PRO A 44 -33.00 -40.75 16.51
C PRO A 44 -32.28 -40.00 15.37
N LYS A 45 -30.96 -40.21 15.26
CA LYS A 45 -30.16 -39.67 14.16
C LYS A 45 -30.20 -40.67 12.99
N TYR A 46 -30.81 -40.29 11.91
CA TYR A 46 -30.78 -41.06 10.68
C TYR A 46 -29.37 -40.90 10.05
N ARG A 47 -28.54 -41.94 10.09
CA ARG A 47 -27.26 -41.97 9.40
C ARG A 47 -27.49 -42.42 7.96
N ARG A 48 -27.51 -41.46 7.05
CA ARG A 48 -27.51 -41.75 5.61
C ARG A 48 -26.09 -42.24 5.24
N ALA A 49 -26.01 -43.32 4.46
CA ALA A 49 -24.75 -43.72 3.85
C ALA A 49 -24.19 -42.56 2.99
N LEU A 50 -22.91 -42.25 3.18
CA LEU A 50 -22.23 -41.21 2.42
C LEU A 50 -22.19 -41.63 0.94
N LYS A 51 -22.99 -40.97 0.10
CA LYS A 51 -22.96 -41.17 -1.35
C LYS A 51 -21.72 -40.44 -1.91
N PRO A 52 -20.99 -41.02 -2.85
CA PRO A 52 -19.90 -40.33 -3.53
C PRO A 52 -20.43 -39.06 -4.20
N THR A 53 -19.71 -37.95 -4.04
CA THR A 53 -20.06 -36.64 -4.60
C THR A 53 -19.12 -36.35 -5.79
N LYS A 54 -19.42 -35.37 -6.63
CA LYS A 54 -18.56 -34.89 -7.71
C LYS A 54 -17.16 -34.49 -7.21
N LEU A 55 -17.03 -34.12 -5.92
CA LEU A 55 -15.76 -33.75 -5.29
C LEU A 55 -14.94 -34.96 -4.84
N THR A 56 -15.58 -36.12 -4.65
CA THR A 56 -14.91 -37.33 -4.10
C THR A 56 -13.65 -37.74 -4.87
N PRO A 57 -13.61 -37.73 -6.20
CA PRO A 57 -12.39 -38.10 -6.96
C PRO A 57 -11.23 -37.15 -6.72
N PHE A 58 -11.50 -35.91 -6.28
CA PHE A 58 -10.52 -34.85 -6.07
C PHE A 58 -10.07 -34.70 -4.62
N HIS A 59 -10.63 -35.49 -3.67
CA HIS A 59 -10.32 -35.35 -2.23
C HIS A 59 -8.83 -35.46 -1.95
N GLU A 60 -8.14 -36.42 -2.56
CA GLU A 60 -6.71 -36.64 -2.33
C GLU A 60 -5.88 -35.46 -2.82
N ALA A 61 -6.17 -34.95 -4.01
CA ALA A 61 -5.49 -33.77 -4.58
C ALA A 61 -5.72 -32.52 -3.70
N ILE A 62 -6.95 -32.33 -3.19
CA ILE A 62 -7.28 -31.22 -2.28
C ILE A 62 -6.50 -31.35 -0.97
N VAL A 63 -6.48 -32.53 -0.36
CA VAL A 63 -5.77 -32.78 0.91
C VAL A 63 -4.28 -32.53 0.76
N GLN A 64 -3.66 -33.00 -0.33
CA GLN A 64 -2.24 -32.74 -0.61
C GLN A 64 -1.98 -31.24 -0.80
N ALA A 65 -2.82 -30.55 -1.55
CA ALA A 65 -2.75 -29.12 -1.74
C ALA A 65 -2.84 -28.35 -0.40
N LEU A 66 -3.76 -28.73 0.49
CA LEU A 66 -3.94 -28.13 1.81
C LEU A 66 -2.78 -28.43 2.76
N LYS A 67 -2.20 -29.63 2.71
CA LYS A 67 -0.99 -29.99 3.49
C LYS A 67 0.24 -29.19 3.06
N VAL A 68 0.41 -28.97 1.75
CA VAL A 68 1.48 -28.10 1.23
C VAL A 68 1.27 -26.65 1.70
N ASP A 69 0.04 -26.15 1.60
CA ASP A 69 -0.29 -24.79 2.03
C ASP A 69 -0.16 -24.61 3.54
N ALA A 70 -0.43 -25.62 4.35
CA ALA A 70 -0.25 -25.56 5.80
C ALA A 70 1.21 -25.26 6.21
N ARG A 71 2.19 -25.69 5.40
CA ARG A 71 3.64 -25.44 5.62
C ARG A 71 4.10 -24.06 5.11
N ARG A 72 3.30 -23.36 4.30
CA ARG A 72 3.61 -22.04 3.77
C ARG A 72 3.21 -20.92 4.72
N PRO A 73 3.88 -19.76 4.69
CA PRO A 73 3.42 -18.57 5.38
C PRO A 73 1.97 -18.24 4.98
N LYS A 74 1.17 -17.72 5.91
CA LYS A 74 -0.28 -17.44 5.70
C LYS A 74 -0.57 -16.64 4.43
N ARG A 75 0.32 -15.69 4.07
CA ARG A 75 0.21 -14.83 2.87
C ARG A 75 0.38 -15.58 1.55
N GLU A 76 1.04 -16.73 1.57
CA GLU A 76 1.38 -17.52 0.37
C GLU A 76 0.46 -18.75 0.18
N ARG A 77 -0.51 -18.91 1.11
CA ARG A 77 -1.50 -20.00 1.04
C ARG A 77 -2.54 -19.71 0.01
N ARG A 78 -2.91 -20.72 -0.78
CA ARG A 78 -3.98 -20.60 -1.77
C ARG A 78 -5.31 -20.29 -1.09
N THR A 79 -6.11 -19.47 -1.73
CA THR A 79 -7.51 -19.25 -1.32
C THR A 79 -8.37 -20.43 -1.77
N ALA A 80 -9.53 -20.60 -1.16
CA ALA A 80 -10.48 -21.61 -1.63
C ALA A 80 -10.93 -21.36 -3.09
N LEU A 81 -10.92 -20.11 -3.53
CA LEU A 81 -11.21 -19.75 -4.92
C LEU A 81 -10.12 -20.24 -5.87
N ALA A 82 -8.85 -20.01 -5.54
CA ALA A 82 -7.72 -20.50 -6.32
C ALA A 82 -7.70 -22.04 -6.41
N LEU A 83 -7.99 -22.73 -5.28
CA LEU A 83 -8.16 -24.18 -5.28
C LEU A 83 -9.31 -24.65 -6.17
N HIS A 84 -10.43 -23.88 -6.22
CA HIS A 84 -11.55 -24.21 -7.08
C HIS A 84 -11.21 -24.07 -8.56
N GLU A 85 -10.45 -23.04 -8.92
CA GLU A 85 -9.99 -22.85 -10.31
C GLU A 85 -8.97 -23.94 -10.73
N GLU A 86 -8.04 -24.32 -9.85
CA GLU A 86 -7.15 -25.44 -10.08
C GLU A 86 -7.93 -26.75 -10.31
N LEU A 87 -8.96 -27.01 -9.50
CA LEU A 87 -9.79 -28.20 -9.64
C LEU A 87 -10.63 -28.18 -10.93
N LYS A 88 -11.12 -27.00 -11.35
CA LYS A 88 -11.80 -26.86 -12.65
C LYS A 88 -10.89 -27.21 -13.82
N ALA A 89 -9.62 -26.80 -13.76
CA ALA A 89 -8.62 -27.18 -14.75
C ALA A 89 -8.35 -28.69 -14.78
N LEU A 90 -8.58 -29.37 -13.65
CA LEU A 90 -8.49 -30.84 -13.54
C LEU A 90 -9.82 -31.57 -13.88
N GLY A 91 -10.85 -30.83 -14.34
CA GLY A 91 -12.12 -31.40 -14.74
C GLY A 91 -13.23 -31.40 -13.68
N TYR A 92 -13.07 -30.68 -12.57
CA TYR A 92 -14.12 -30.54 -11.56
C TYR A 92 -15.24 -29.59 -12.04
N ASP A 93 -16.47 -30.10 -12.19
CA ASP A 93 -17.67 -29.36 -12.61
C ASP A 93 -18.62 -29.04 -11.46
N GLY A 94 -18.18 -29.21 -10.21
CA GLY A 94 -18.99 -28.98 -9.02
C GLY A 94 -18.94 -27.54 -8.50
N GLY A 95 -19.89 -27.21 -7.60
CA GLY A 95 -20.03 -25.88 -7.02
C GLY A 95 -18.95 -25.54 -5.99
N TYR A 96 -18.58 -24.25 -5.93
CA TYR A 96 -17.60 -23.68 -4.99
C TYR A 96 -17.96 -23.94 -3.52
N SER A 97 -19.25 -23.90 -3.16
CA SER A 97 -19.72 -24.14 -1.78
C SER A 97 -19.32 -25.52 -1.24
N ARG A 98 -19.35 -26.56 -2.11
CA ARG A 98 -18.95 -27.92 -1.71
C ARG A 98 -17.47 -28.02 -1.39
N LEU A 99 -16.63 -27.33 -2.15
CA LEU A 99 -15.20 -27.26 -1.88
C LEU A 99 -14.93 -26.50 -0.56
N THR A 100 -15.59 -25.37 -0.35
CA THR A 100 -15.39 -24.59 0.89
C THR A 100 -15.82 -25.36 2.14
N ASP A 101 -16.92 -26.13 2.06
CA ASP A 101 -17.37 -26.99 3.17
C ASP A 101 -16.36 -28.10 3.44
N PHE A 102 -15.81 -28.71 2.41
CA PHE A 102 -14.74 -29.72 2.57
C PHE A 102 -13.47 -29.12 3.20
N VAL A 103 -13.00 -27.99 2.70
CA VAL A 103 -11.82 -27.28 3.24
C VAL A 103 -12.03 -26.89 4.71
N ARG A 104 -13.25 -26.46 5.07
CA ARG A 104 -13.61 -26.10 6.44
C ARG A 104 -13.58 -27.34 7.34
N ALA A 105 -14.20 -28.44 6.91
CA ALA A 105 -14.25 -29.70 7.67
C ALA A 105 -12.82 -30.26 7.86
N TRP A 106 -11.97 -30.24 6.82
CA TRP A 106 -10.59 -30.70 6.89
C TRP A 106 -9.77 -29.87 7.89
N ARG A 107 -9.88 -28.53 7.85
CA ARG A 107 -9.18 -27.64 8.80
C ARG A 107 -9.63 -27.87 10.25
N GLN A 108 -10.90 -28.19 10.49
CA GLN A 108 -11.41 -28.53 11.82
C GLN A 108 -10.86 -29.86 12.31
N GLY A 109 -10.77 -30.86 11.44
CA GLY A 109 -10.24 -32.19 11.77
C GLY A 109 -8.75 -32.20 12.09
N GLU A 110 -7.95 -31.35 11.43
CA GLU A 110 -6.51 -31.21 11.67
C GLU A 110 -6.16 -30.22 12.82
N GLY A 111 -7.15 -29.75 13.58
CA GLY A 111 -6.91 -28.76 14.65
C GLY A 111 -6.52 -27.36 14.12
N LEU A 112 -6.64 -27.13 12.81
CA LEU A 112 -6.34 -25.86 12.12
C LEU A 112 -7.55 -24.93 12.05
N ALA A 113 -8.59 -25.17 12.88
CA ALA A 113 -9.73 -24.28 12.98
C ALA A 113 -9.24 -22.89 13.38
N PRO A 114 -9.69 -21.82 12.69
CA PRO A 114 -9.34 -20.46 13.10
C PRO A 114 -9.86 -20.29 14.53
N ASN A 115 -8.97 -19.86 15.45
CA ASN A 115 -9.41 -19.35 16.73
C ASN A 115 -10.41 -18.23 16.43
N THR A 116 -11.68 -18.47 16.66
CA THR A 116 -12.72 -17.43 16.62
C THR A 116 -12.51 -16.56 17.86
N THR A 117 -11.55 -15.64 17.78
CA THR A 117 -11.40 -14.57 18.76
C THR A 117 -12.63 -13.68 18.62
N ALA A 118 -13.40 -13.54 19.68
CA ALA A 118 -14.46 -12.56 19.73
C ALA A 118 -13.84 -11.15 19.73
N PHE A 119 -14.35 -10.25 18.90
CA PHE A 119 -13.93 -8.86 18.85
C PHE A 119 -15.06 -7.96 19.33
N VAL A 120 -14.70 -6.88 20.02
CA VAL A 120 -15.64 -5.81 20.33
C VAL A 120 -15.75 -4.94 19.08
N PRO A 121 -16.95 -4.74 18.49
CA PRO A 121 -17.12 -3.83 17.39
C PRO A 121 -16.71 -2.41 17.79
N LEU A 122 -15.88 -1.76 16.95
CA LEU A 122 -15.50 -0.37 17.17
C LEU A 122 -16.47 0.53 16.41
N ALA A 123 -17.09 1.47 17.11
CA ALA A 123 -17.88 2.55 16.53
C ALA A 123 -17.10 3.86 16.65
N PHE A 124 -17.20 4.71 15.64
CA PHE A 124 -16.53 6.00 15.56
C PHE A 124 -17.54 7.06 15.11
N ASP A 125 -17.49 8.21 15.74
CA ASP A 125 -18.27 9.38 15.30
C ASP A 125 -17.69 9.98 14.01
N LEU A 126 -18.51 10.73 13.28
CA LEU A 126 -18.07 11.43 12.08
C LEU A 126 -16.96 12.44 12.43
N GLY A 127 -15.88 12.42 11.67
CA GLY A 127 -14.72 13.28 11.90
C GLY A 127 -13.87 12.93 13.12
N GLU A 128 -14.15 11.82 13.80
CA GLU A 128 -13.42 11.44 15.02
C GLU A 128 -12.01 10.96 14.72
N ALA A 129 -11.86 9.95 13.85
CA ALA A 129 -10.56 9.30 13.69
C ALA A 129 -10.30 8.80 12.27
N PHE A 130 -9.01 8.72 11.95
CA PHE A 130 -8.50 7.93 10.82
C PHE A 130 -7.48 6.88 11.31
N GLN A 131 -7.29 5.84 10.52
CA GLN A 131 -6.24 4.85 10.71
C GLN A 131 -5.22 4.96 9.58
N PHE A 132 -3.93 4.83 9.95
CA PHE A 132 -2.81 4.84 9.02
C PHE A 132 -2.01 3.55 9.10
N ASP A 133 -1.62 3.00 7.93
CA ASP A 133 -0.77 1.81 7.85
C ASP A 133 0.09 1.79 6.59
N TRP A 134 1.17 0.99 6.64
CA TRP A 134 2.00 0.69 5.49
C TRP A 134 1.77 -0.76 5.02
N SER A 135 1.78 -0.96 3.72
CA SER A 135 1.93 -2.30 3.13
C SER A 135 3.03 -2.33 2.09
N GLU A 136 3.62 -3.51 1.90
CA GLU A 136 4.63 -3.74 0.86
C GLU A 136 4.02 -4.52 -0.29
N GLU A 137 4.20 -4.00 -1.50
CA GLU A 137 3.70 -4.58 -2.73
C GLU A 137 4.80 -4.56 -3.80
N GLY A 138 4.65 -5.37 -4.87
CA GLY A 138 5.61 -5.41 -5.97
C GLY A 138 5.02 -4.91 -7.27
N LEU A 139 5.72 -4.01 -7.97
CA LEU A 139 5.35 -3.52 -9.31
C LEU A 139 6.57 -3.26 -10.18
N VAL A 140 6.34 -3.23 -11.50
CA VAL A 140 7.34 -2.78 -12.47
C VAL A 140 7.16 -1.28 -12.73
N ILE A 141 8.17 -0.47 -12.34
CA ILE A 141 8.18 0.98 -12.54
C ILE A 141 9.43 1.35 -13.34
N ALA A 142 9.26 2.10 -14.42
CA ALA A 142 10.33 2.44 -15.37
C ALA A 142 11.09 1.20 -15.89
N GLY A 143 10.37 0.08 -16.12
CA GLY A 143 10.95 -1.17 -16.58
C GLY A 143 11.68 -2.02 -15.53
N VAL A 144 11.76 -1.56 -14.27
CA VAL A 144 12.43 -2.26 -13.18
C VAL A 144 11.40 -2.75 -12.16
N TYR A 145 11.49 -4.02 -11.76
CA TYR A 145 10.68 -4.53 -10.64
C TYR A 145 11.15 -3.91 -9.33
N ARG A 146 10.22 -3.26 -8.64
CA ARG A 146 10.49 -2.56 -7.37
C ARG A 146 9.55 -3.04 -6.28
N ARG A 147 10.06 -3.08 -5.04
CA ARG A 147 9.23 -3.15 -3.84
C ARG A 147 8.69 -1.77 -3.56
N VAL A 148 7.39 -1.64 -3.63
CA VAL A 148 6.66 -0.39 -3.42
C VAL A 148 6.10 -0.39 -2.01
N GLN A 149 6.32 0.67 -1.27
CA GLN A 149 5.70 0.90 0.02
C GLN A 149 4.41 1.68 -0.20
N LEU A 150 3.28 1.08 0.13
CA LEU A 150 1.96 1.68 -0.04
C LEU A 150 1.45 2.22 1.29
N ALA A 151 1.27 3.54 1.36
CA ALA A 151 0.62 4.21 2.48
C ALA A 151 -0.90 4.06 2.36
N HIS A 152 -1.54 3.63 3.42
CA HIS A 152 -2.99 3.53 3.56
C HIS A 152 -3.47 4.50 4.61
N MET A 153 -4.28 5.47 4.24
CA MET A 153 -5.04 6.31 5.16
C MET A 153 -6.53 5.99 5.00
N LYS A 154 -7.23 5.76 6.10
CA LYS A 154 -8.66 5.42 6.07
C LYS A 154 -9.41 6.11 7.19
N LEU A 155 -10.46 6.85 6.87
CA LEU A 155 -11.39 7.38 7.85
C LEU A 155 -12.17 6.25 8.53
N CYS A 156 -12.36 6.38 9.84
CA CYS A 156 -12.98 5.33 10.64
C CYS A 156 -14.51 5.34 10.53
N ALA A 157 -15.14 6.47 10.32
CA ALA A 157 -16.59 6.58 10.19
C ALA A 157 -17.03 6.28 8.75
N SER A 158 -16.75 7.13 7.76
CA SER A 158 -17.17 6.94 6.35
C SER A 158 -16.54 5.74 5.65
N ARG A 159 -15.45 5.19 6.19
CA ARG A 159 -14.63 4.15 5.56
C ARG A 159 -13.91 4.62 4.28
N ALA A 160 -13.94 5.91 3.95
CA ALA A 160 -13.20 6.49 2.83
C ALA A 160 -11.69 6.33 3.06
N PHE A 161 -10.97 6.02 1.99
CA PHE A 161 -9.55 5.70 2.06
C PHE A 161 -8.76 6.37 0.96
N TRP A 162 -7.47 6.56 1.21
CA TRP A 162 -6.52 7.10 0.25
C TRP A 162 -5.25 6.27 0.22
N LEU A 163 -4.73 6.02 -0.98
CA LEU A 163 -3.56 5.20 -1.22
C LEU A 163 -2.48 6.03 -1.91
N VAL A 164 -1.25 5.93 -1.41
CA VAL A 164 -0.09 6.58 -2.03
C VAL A 164 1.11 5.63 -2.04
N ALA A 165 1.75 5.50 -3.18
CA ALA A 165 2.88 4.60 -3.40
C ALA A 165 4.21 5.34 -3.29
N TYR A 166 5.19 4.72 -2.61
CA TYR A 166 6.52 5.27 -2.37
C TYR A 166 7.62 4.22 -2.54
N PRO A 167 8.88 4.64 -2.79
CA PRO A 167 10.01 3.72 -2.84
C PRO A 167 10.47 3.24 -1.46
N SER A 168 10.09 3.92 -0.37
CA SER A 168 10.49 3.58 1.00
C SER A 168 9.46 4.09 2.03
N GLN A 169 9.66 3.76 3.32
CA GLN A 169 8.87 4.26 4.44
C GLN A 169 9.62 5.36 5.22
N GLY A 170 10.36 6.24 4.52
CA GLY A 170 11.07 7.36 5.15
C GLY A 170 10.11 8.37 5.80
N HIS A 171 10.66 9.22 6.69
CA HIS A 171 9.88 10.30 7.33
C HIS A 171 9.28 11.24 6.29
N GLU A 172 10.06 11.60 5.26
CA GLU A 172 9.61 12.45 4.16
C GLU A 172 8.42 11.83 3.40
N MET A 173 8.40 10.50 3.25
CA MET A 173 7.28 9.78 2.63
C MET A 173 6.04 9.78 3.53
N LEU A 174 6.26 9.59 4.84
CA LEU A 174 5.18 9.63 5.84
C LEU A 174 4.50 11.00 5.84
N PHE A 175 5.27 12.09 5.83
CA PHE A 175 4.73 13.44 5.84
C PHE A 175 3.93 13.76 4.56
N ASP A 176 4.46 13.38 3.41
CA ASP A 176 3.77 13.54 2.12
C ASP A 176 2.49 12.68 2.03
N ALA A 177 2.52 11.46 2.57
CA ALA A 177 1.35 10.58 2.63
C ALA A 177 0.20 11.22 3.44
N HIS A 178 0.53 11.87 4.57
CA HIS A 178 -0.45 12.60 5.37
C HIS A 178 -0.98 13.82 4.64
N ALA A 179 -0.09 14.63 4.04
CA ALA A 179 -0.50 15.79 3.26
C ALA A 179 -1.46 15.42 2.12
N ARG A 180 -1.13 14.38 1.33
CA ARG A 180 -2.00 13.88 0.24
C ARG A 180 -3.30 13.27 0.74
N GLY A 181 -3.23 12.51 1.84
CA GLY A 181 -4.40 11.90 2.46
C GLY A 181 -5.37 12.96 2.99
N PHE A 182 -4.87 13.94 3.72
CA PHE A 182 -5.68 15.04 4.26
C PHE A 182 -6.24 15.96 3.18
N ALA A 183 -5.50 16.20 2.10
CA ALA A 183 -6.01 16.93 0.95
C ALA A 183 -7.20 16.23 0.28
N ALA A 184 -7.20 14.91 0.25
CA ALA A 184 -8.24 14.11 -0.39
C ALA A 184 -9.46 13.86 0.51
N LEU A 185 -9.21 13.55 1.79
CA LEU A 185 -10.22 13.10 2.74
C LEU A 185 -10.73 14.19 3.69
N GLY A 186 -9.90 15.18 4.01
CA GLY A 186 -10.06 16.08 5.16
C GLY A 186 -9.32 15.53 6.39
N ILE A 187 -9.25 16.32 7.46
CA ILE A 187 -8.48 16.02 8.67
C ILE A 187 -9.44 15.66 9.81
N ALA A 188 -9.38 14.41 10.28
CA ALA A 188 -10.07 13.97 11.48
C ALA A 188 -9.28 14.35 12.75
N ARG A 189 -9.96 14.39 13.91
CA ARG A 189 -9.41 14.87 15.19
C ARG A 189 -8.20 14.04 15.65
N ARG A 190 -8.22 12.71 15.45
CA ARG A 190 -7.13 11.83 15.89
C ARG A 190 -6.73 10.82 14.83
N GLY A 191 -5.43 10.49 14.80
CA GLY A 191 -4.86 9.45 13.97
C GLY A 191 -4.48 8.22 14.78
N ILE A 192 -4.90 7.04 14.34
CA ILE A 192 -4.57 5.76 14.97
C ILE A 192 -3.43 5.11 14.18
N TYR A 193 -2.29 4.91 14.84
CA TYR A 193 -1.05 4.43 14.25
C TYR A 193 -0.58 3.12 14.88
N ASP A 194 0.13 2.32 14.10
CA ASP A 194 0.96 1.26 14.68
C ASP A 194 2.26 1.83 15.25
N ASN A 195 3.03 0.98 15.96
CA ASN A 195 4.35 1.34 16.48
C ASN A 195 5.40 1.40 15.35
N MET A 196 5.13 2.21 14.31
CA MET A 196 6.03 2.38 13.17
C MET A 196 7.27 3.20 13.58
N LYS A 197 8.44 2.82 13.08
CA LYS A 197 9.74 3.46 13.42
C LYS A 197 9.81 4.94 13.01
N THR A 198 9.01 5.38 12.06
CA THR A 198 8.94 6.78 11.61
C THR A 198 8.07 7.65 12.50
N ALA A 199 7.23 7.07 13.36
CA ALA A 199 6.39 7.80 14.31
C ALA A 199 6.91 7.67 15.75
N ILE A 200 7.60 6.57 16.08
CA ILE A 200 8.04 6.25 17.43
C ILE A 200 9.54 5.93 17.40
N ASP A 201 10.33 6.67 18.16
CA ASP A 201 11.77 6.42 18.31
C ASP A 201 12.03 5.27 19.29
N LYS A 202 11.24 5.14 20.36
CA LYS A 202 11.38 4.10 21.38
C LYS A 202 10.05 3.69 21.98
N VAL A 203 9.82 2.38 22.01
CA VAL A 203 8.69 1.76 22.74
C VAL A 203 9.20 1.34 24.11
N ASN A 204 8.64 1.92 25.18
CA ASN A 204 8.94 1.53 26.55
C ASN A 204 8.00 0.39 27.01
N LYS A 205 8.33 -0.29 28.10
CA LYS A 205 7.42 -1.26 28.72
C LYS A 205 6.14 -0.53 29.19
N GLY A 206 4.96 -1.05 28.79
CA GLY A 206 3.66 -0.44 29.06
C GLY A 206 3.22 0.55 27.98
N LYS A 207 2.47 1.59 28.37
CA LYS A 207 1.91 2.61 27.44
C LYS A 207 2.88 3.75 27.07
N GLY A 208 4.05 3.80 27.70
CA GLY A 208 5.04 4.87 27.46
C GLY A 208 5.68 4.73 26.06
N ARG A 209 5.66 5.81 25.28
CA ARG A 209 6.28 5.89 23.97
C ARG A 209 7.08 7.19 23.86
N VAL A 210 8.21 7.12 23.16
CA VAL A 210 8.96 8.32 22.76
C VAL A 210 8.60 8.58 21.31
N VAL A 211 7.71 9.56 21.10
CA VAL A 211 7.26 9.98 19.78
C VAL A 211 8.38 10.72 19.08
N ASN A 212 8.58 10.46 17.79
CA ASN A 212 9.58 11.17 16.99
C ASN A 212 9.22 12.68 16.95
N PRO A 213 10.16 13.59 17.25
CA PRO A 213 9.88 15.02 17.31
C PRO A 213 9.31 15.60 16.01
N ARG A 214 9.82 15.17 14.86
CA ARG A 214 9.32 15.65 13.55
C ARG A 214 7.89 15.17 13.27
N PHE A 215 7.57 13.94 13.70
CA PHE A 215 6.20 13.42 13.62
C PHE A 215 5.27 14.21 14.54
N ALA A 216 5.70 14.54 15.76
CA ALA A 216 4.92 15.36 16.68
C ALA A 216 4.65 16.76 16.13
N VAL A 217 5.64 17.39 15.45
CA VAL A 217 5.48 18.68 14.79
C VAL A 217 4.47 18.59 13.65
N MET A 218 4.48 17.53 12.85
CA MET A 218 3.46 17.30 11.81
C MET A 218 2.05 17.17 12.42
N CYS A 219 1.90 16.38 13.48
CA CYS A 219 0.61 16.25 14.16
C CYS A 219 0.11 17.58 14.71
N ALA A 220 0.98 18.38 15.31
CA ALA A 220 0.66 19.72 15.81
C ALA A 220 0.28 20.69 14.67
N HIS A 221 0.95 20.62 13.51
CA HIS A 221 0.62 21.42 12.33
C HIS A 221 -0.80 21.13 11.82
N TYR A 222 -1.20 19.85 11.81
CA TYR A 222 -2.53 19.44 11.36
C TYR A 222 -3.58 19.40 12.48
N LEU A 223 -3.21 19.72 13.71
CA LEU A 223 -4.08 19.66 14.91
C LEU A 223 -4.65 18.25 15.14
N VAL A 224 -3.84 17.22 14.93
CA VAL A 224 -4.21 15.82 15.06
C VAL A 224 -3.61 15.23 16.33
N ASP A 225 -4.45 14.58 17.13
CA ASP A 225 -4.00 13.76 18.26
C ASP A 225 -3.49 12.40 17.75
N ALA A 226 -2.28 12.01 18.11
CA ALA A 226 -1.69 10.74 17.71
C ALA A 226 -1.93 9.65 18.74
N ASP A 227 -2.73 8.65 18.38
CA ASP A 227 -2.99 7.45 19.18
C ASP A 227 -2.18 6.27 18.63
N PHE A 228 -1.47 5.56 19.52
CA PHE A 228 -0.71 4.39 19.14
C PHE A 228 -1.34 3.11 19.69
N CYS A 229 -1.56 2.14 18.81
CA CYS A 229 -2.09 0.83 19.19
C CYS A 229 -1.20 0.17 20.24
N ASN A 230 -1.81 -0.57 21.16
CA ASN A 230 -1.08 -1.38 22.11
C ASN A 230 -0.34 -2.51 21.39
N VAL A 231 0.79 -2.95 21.97
CA VAL A 231 1.54 -4.09 21.43
C VAL A 231 0.65 -5.32 21.45
N ALA A 232 0.54 -6.03 20.34
CA ALA A 232 -0.30 -7.21 20.12
C ALA A 232 -1.84 -6.96 20.13
N SER A 233 -2.30 -5.72 20.03
CA SER A 233 -3.74 -5.37 20.00
C SER A 233 -4.23 -5.11 18.57
N GLY A 234 -4.08 -6.10 17.67
CA GLY A 234 -4.51 -6.00 16.26
C GLY A 234 -5.98 -5.64 16.06
N TRP A 235 -6.85 -5.86 17.09
CA TRP A 235 -8.26 -5.49 17.01
C TRP A 235 -8.49 -3.97 16.99
N GLU A 236 -7.59 -3.16 17.57
CA GLU A 236 -7.65 -1.68 17.54
C GLU A 236 -7.45 -1.12 16.12
N LYS A 237 -6.85 -1.92 15.22
CA LYS A 237 -6.47 -1.53 13.86
C LYS A 237 -7.24 -2.28 12.76
N GLY A 238 -8.27 -3.03 13.13
CA GLY A 238 -8.99 -3.94 12.23
C GLY A 238 -9.57 -3.26 10.97
N ILE A 239 -9.87 -1.97 11.02
CA ILE A 239 -10.44 -1.22 9.90
C ILE A 239 -9.42 -1.04 8.78
N VAL A 240 -8.18 -0.62 9.09
CA VAL A 240 -7.15 -0.41 8.07
C VAL A 240 -6.51 -1.72 7.60
N GLU A 241 -6.35 -2.72 8.48
CA GLU A 241 -5.87 -4.05 8.08
C GLU A 241 -6.78 -4.71 7.04
N LYS A 242 -8.10 -4.59 7.23
CA LYS A 242 -9.07 -5.01 6.22
C LYS A 242 -8.91 -4.21 4.93
N ASN A 243 -8.66 -2.91 5.02
CA ASN A 243 -8.42 -2.06 3.85
C ASN A 243 -7.18 -2.50 3.06
N VAL A 244 -6.08 -2.86 3.72
CA VAL A 244 -4.89 -3.41 3.06
C VAL A 244 -5.24 -4.66 2.24
N GLN A 245 -6.02 -5.59 2.82
CA GLN A 245 -6.45 -6.80 2.13
C GLN A 245 -7.38 -6.51 0.94
N ASP A 246 -8.32 -5.59 1.09
CA ASP A 246 -9.27 -5.21 0.05
C ASP A 246 -8.58 -4.43 -1.08
N SER A 247 -7.62 -3.56 -0.75
CA SER A 247 -6.80 -2.84 -1.72
C SER A 247 -5.94 -3.79 -2.57
N ARG A 248 -5.37 -4.85 -1.97
CA ARG A 248 -4.64 -5.89 -2.72
C ARG A 248 -5.52 -6.55 -3.77
N ARG A 249 -6.76 -6.86 -3.43
CA ARG A 249 -7.70 -7.55 -4.32
C ARG A 249 -8.28 -6.64 -5.40
N ARG A 250 -8.60 -5.38 -5.06
CA ARG A 250 -9.36 -4.47 -5.94
C ARG A 250 -8.47 -3.52 -6.75
N VAL A 251 -7.32 -3.13 -6.18
CA VAL A 251 -6.45 -2.10 -6.76
C VAL A 251 -5.16 -2.73 -7.27
N TRP A 252 -4.48 -3.55 -6.44
CA TRP A 252 -3.13 -3.98 -6.76
C TRP A 252 -3.06 -5.02 -7.88
N ILE A 253 -4.05 -5.89 -8.00
CA ILE A 253 -4.17 -6.82 -9.13
C ILE A 253 -4.32 -6.05 -10.45
N GLU A 254 -5.06 -4.95 -10.45
CA GLU A 254 -5.23 -4.09 -11.63
C GLU A 254 -3.95 -3.31 -11.92
N ALA A 255 -3.32 -2.72 -10.90
CA ALA A 255 -2.05 -2.02 -11.02
C ALA A 255 -0.94 -2.91 -11.62
N GLY A 256 -0.91 -4.19 -11.24
CA GLY A 256 0.04 -5.18 -11.75
C GLY A 256 -0.11 -5.54 -13.23
N LYS A 257 -1.27 -5.25 -13.83
CA LYS A 257 -1.52 -5.46 -15.26
C LYS A 257 -1.02 -4.30 -16.13
N ARG A 258 -0.63 -3.18 -15.52
CA ARG A 258 -0.17 -1.96 -16.20
C ARG A 258 1.33 -1.80 -16.06
N ARG A 259 1.91 -1.00 -16.94
CA ARG A 259 3.31 -0.54 -16.86
C ARG A 259 3.30 0.92 -16.42
N TRP A 260 4.17 1.26 -15.49
CA TRP A 260 4.26 2.58 -14.89
C TRP A 260 5.59 3.23 -15.27
N GLY A 261 5.55 4.47 -15.76
CA GLY A 261 6.74 5.24 -16.07
C GLY A 261 7.38 5.86 -14.81
N SER A 262 6.57 6.23 -13.83
CA SER A 262 7.03 6.86 -12.58
C SER A 262 6.09 6.58 -11.40
N PHE A 263 6.54 6.94 -10.19
CA PHE A 263 5.68 6.93 -9.00
C PHE A 263 4.56 7.97 -9.07
N GLU A 264 4.79 9.11 -9.73
CA GLU A 264 3.80 10.17 -9.94
C GLU A 264 2.63 9.67 -10.78
N GLU A 265 2.92 8.98 -11.89
CA GLU A 265 1.91 8.36 -12.75
C GLU A 265 1.08 7.32 -11.99
N LEU A 266 1.76 6.44 -11.23
CA LEU A 266 1.11 5.45 -10.38
C LEU A 266 0.20 6.13 -9.34
N ASN A 267 0.69 7.17 -8.66
CA ASN A 267 -0.06 7.88 -7.63
C ASN A 267 -1.25 8.66 -8.19
N ALA A 268 -1.13 9.23 -9.38
CA ALA A 268 -2.25 9.87 -10.07
C ALA A 268 -3.37 8.86 -10.35
N TRP A 269 -3.01 7.69 -10.85
CA TRP A 269 -3.96 6.60 -11.09
C TRP A 269 -4.56 6.04 -9.78
N LEU A 270 -3.75 5.81 -8.74
CA LEU A 270 -4.23 5.37 -7.43
C LEU A 270 -5.27 6.33 -6.87
N GLY A 271 -5.02 7.64 -6.97
CA GLY A 271 -5.96 8.67 -6.53
C GLY A 271 -7.29 8.65 -7.30
N ALA A 272 -7.24 8.47 -8.62
CA ALA A 272 -8.44 8.31 -9.44
C ALA A 272 -9.21 7.03 -9.04
N ARG A 273 -8.50 5.91 -8.90
CA ARG A 273 -9.11 4.63 -8.53
C ARG A 273 -9.72 4.62 -7.12
N CYS A 274 -9.11 5.32 -6.16
CA CYS A 274 -9.71 5.51 -4.84
C CYS A 274 -11.09 6.19 -4.95
N ARG A 275 -11.19 7.29 -5.73
CA ARG A 275 -12.45 8.03 -5.90
C ARG A 275 -13.52 7.19 -6.58
N GLU A 276 -13.18 6.40 -7.61
CA GLU A 276 -14.08 5.45 -8.26
C GLU A 276 -14.61 4.43 -7.24
N LEU A 277 -13.71 3.83 -6.47
CA LEU A 277 -14.07 2.84 -5.46
C LEU A 277 -14.94 3.41 -4.34
N TRP A 278 -14.82 4.70 -4.00
CA TRP A 278 -15.73 5.31 -3.04
C TRP A 278 -17.19 5.30 -3.52
N GLN A 279 -17.42 5.41 -4.81
CA GLN A 279 -18.77 5.33 -5.38
C GLN A 279 -19.26 3.90 -5.56
N GLU A 280 -18.35 2.96 -5.87
CA GLU A 280 -18.67 1.56 -6.11
C GLU A 280 -18.97 0.78 -4.82
N ILE A 281 -18.27 1.09 -3.73
CA ILE A 281 -18.33 0.30 -2.50
C ILE A 281 -19.43 0.84 -1.58
N ARG A 282 -20.35 -0.04 -1.17
CA ARG A 282 -21.36 0.28 -0.15
C ARG A 282 -20.74 0.32 1.23
N HIS A 283 -21.23 1.24 2.06
CA HIS A 283 -20.79 1.35 3.45
C HIS A 283 -21.20 0.10 4.24
N PRO A 284 -20.29 -0.53 5.03
CA PRO A 284 -20.57 -1.83 5.66
C PRO A 284 -21.64 -1.81 6.74
N GLU A 285 -21.90 -0.66 7.35
CA GLU A 285 -22.88 -0.46 8.44
C GLU A 285 -24.12 0.30 7.94
N HIS A 286 -23.97 1.12 6.89
CA HIS A 286 -25.04 1.92 6.27
C HIS A 286 -25.18 1.56 4.80
N GLU A 287 -25.69 0.36 4.50
CA GLU A 287 -25.73 -0.23 3.16
C GLU A 287 -26.51 0.61 2.13
N ALA A 288 -27.37 1.52 2.58
CA ALA A 288 -28.08 2.46 1.71
C ALA A 288 -27.13 3.45 1.02
N PHE A 289 -25.98 3.75 1.63
CA PHE A 289 -25.00 4.73 1.15
C PHE A 289 -23.75 4.08 0.60
N SER A 290 -23.14 4.70 -0.40
CA SER A 290 -21.77 4.41 -0.80
C SER A 290 -20.78 5.02 0.21
N ILE A 291 -19.50 4.58 0.15
CA ILE A 291 -18.42 5.20 0.93
C ILE A 291 -18.28 6.69 0.57
N GLY A 292 -18.47 7.05 -0.71
CA GLY A 292 -18.40 8.43 -1.16
C GLY A 292 -19.51 9.31 -0.58
N GLU A 293 -20.76 8.82 -0.58
CA GLU A 293 -21.90 9.52 0.03
C GLU A 293 -21.68 9.71 1.54
N MET A 294 -21.20 8.68 2.23
CA MET A 294 -20.84 8.79 3.66
C MET A 294 -19.69 9.78 3.91
N LEU A 295 -18.70 9.86 3.01
CA LEU A 295 -17.64 10.87 3.10
C LEU A 295 -18.22 12.29 2.98
N GLU A 296 -19.17 12.54 2.09
CA GLU A 296 -19.79 13.85 1.98
C GLU A 296 -20.54 14.24 3.28
N HIS A 297 -21.20 13.28 3.94
CA HIS A 297 -21.79 13.51 5.26
C HIS A 297 -20.73 13.81 6.34
N GLU A 298 -19.58 13.10 6.29
CA GLU A 298 -18.50 13.28 7.25
C GLU A 298 -17.74 14.61 7.07
N ARG A 299 -17.69 15.16 5.85
CA ARG A 299 -16.92 16.38 5.52
C ARG A 299 -17.25 17.58 6.43
N ALA A 300 -18.49 17.71 6.88
CA ALA A 300 -18.89 18.78 7.79
C ALA A 300 -18.21 18.71 9.17
N GLN A 301 -17.71 17.54 9.55
CA GLN A 301 -17.03 17.28 10.82
C GLN A 301 -15.51 17.18 10.69
N LEU A 302 -14.98 17.22 9.46
CA LEU A 302 -13.56 17.18 9.16
C LEU A 302 -13.01 18.61 9.02
N MET A 303 -11.80 18.82 9.53
CA MET A 303 -11.09 20.08 9.30
C MET A 303 -10.56 20.12 7.86
N PRO A 304 -10.68 21.26 7.17
CA PRO A 304 -10.05 21.43 5.86
C PRO A 304 -8.52 21.55 6.01
N MET A 305 -7.78 20.98 5.06
CA MET A 305 -6.34 21.22 5.01
C MET A 305 -6.05 22.60 4.44
N THR A 306 -5.55 23.51 5.28
CA THR A 306 -5.24 24.90 4.88
C THR A 306 -3.90 25.01 4.17
N ALA A 307 -2.89 24.30 4.64
CA ALA A 307 -1.55 24.25 4.05
C ALA A 307 -0.90 22.88 4.28
N PRO A 308 -0.15 22.35 3.30
CA PRO A 308 0.60 21.13 3.50
C PRO A 308 1.77 21.37 4.47
N PHE A 309 2.04 20.41 5.34
CA PHE A 309 3.23 20.39 6.17
C PHE A 309 4.49 20.31 5.29
N ASP A 310 5.48 21.17 5.53
CA ASP A 310 6.78 21.10 4.84
C ASP A 310 7.63 19.94 5.38
N GLY A 311 7.30 18.76 4.89
CA GLY A 311 7.76 17.46 5.39
C GLY A 311 9.04 16.97 4.75
N TYR A 312 10.20 17.61 5.07
CA TYR A 312 11.51 17.14 4.61
C TYR A 312 12.34 16.48 5.72
N VAL A 313 13.32 15.70 5.32
CA VAL A 313 14.41 15.25 6.20
C VAL A 313 15.63 16.09 5.91
N GLU A 314 16.12 16.81 6.93
CA GLU A 314 17.25 17.71 6.83
C GLU A 314 18.54 17.04 7.33
N LYS A 315 19.63 17.18 6.56
CA LYS A 315 20.95 16.70 6.93
C LYS A 315 22.02 17.67 6.44
N PRO A 316 23.02 17.98 7.29
CA PRO A 316 24.19 18.72 6.85
C PRO A 316 25.02 17.85 5.88
N ALA A 317 25.58 18.47 4.85
CA ALA A 317 26.45 17.82 3.90
C ALA A 317 27.60 18.76 3.51
N ARG A 318 28.81 18.20 3.33
CA ARG A 318 29.96 18.97 2.80
C ARG A 318 29.97 18.89 1.29
N VAL A 319 30.10 20.00 0.63
CA VAL A 319 30.26 20.08 -0.81
C VAL A 319 31.66 19.61 -1.19
N SER A 320 31.74 18.65 -2.12
CA SER A 320 33.03 18.16 -2.62
C SER A 320 33.75 19.19 -3.50
N SER A 321 35.04 18.98 -3.78
CA SER A 321 35.81 19.77 -4.74
C SER A 321 35.27 19.68 -6.18
N THR A 322 34.42 18.69 -6.45
CA THR A 322 33.71 18.53 -7.74
C THR A 322 32.30 19.13 -7.73
N CYS A 323 32.00 19.99 -6.74
CA CYS A 323 30.72 20.68 -6.57
C CYS A 323 29.53 19.73 -6.44
N LEU A 324 29.70 18.63 -5.70
CA LEU A 324 28.66 17.62 -5.45
C LEU A 324 28.40 17.47 -3.97
N VAL A 325 27.13 17.26 -3.59
CA VAL A 325 26.69 16.81 -2.28
C VAL A 325 26.17 15.37 -2.39
N SER A 326 26.41 14.57 -1.33
CA SER A 326 25.93 13.19 -1.25
C SER A 326 24.66 13.13 -0.41
N VAL A 327 23.54 12.70 -1.00
CA VAL A 327 22.23 12.58 -0.36
C VAL A 327 21.60 11.24 -0.75
N ALA A 328 21.15 10.47 0.23
CA ALA A 328 20.46 9.19 -0.01
C ALA A 328 21.20 8.27 -1.00
N ARG A 329 22.54 8.11 -0.82
CA ARG A 329 23.46 7.31 -1.67
C ARG A 329 23.60 7.78 -3.12
N ASN A 330 23.10 8.96 -3.45
CA ASN A 330 23.26 9.62 -4.74
C ASN A 330 24.02 10.93 -4.59
N ARG A 331 24.50 11.49 -5.70
CA ARG A 331 25.21 12.75 -5.73
C ARG A 331 24.46 13.77 -6.56
N TYR A 332 24.42 15.00 -6.08
CA TYR A 332 23.71 16.11 -6.70
C TYR A 332 24.62 17.31 -6.80
N SER A 333 24.63 17.98 -7.95
CA SER A 333 25.48 19.16 -8.14
C SER A 333 24.91 20.39 -7.41
N VAL A 334 25.82 21.26 -7.01
CA VAL A 334 25.52 22.56 -6.42
C VAL A 334 26.38 23.63 -7.06
N PRO A 335 26.05 24.95 -6.94
CA PRO A 335 26.88 26.03 -7.44
C PRO A 335 28.34 25.89 -7.00
N CYS A 336 29.26 26.11 -7.95
CA CYS A 336 30.67 25.84 -7.73
C CYS A 336 31.32 26.75 -6.68
N GLU A 337 30.73 27.88 -6.34
CA GLU A 337 31.14 28.80 -5.29
C GLU A 337 31.07 28.17 -3.90
N LEU A 338 30.23 27.16 -3.73
CA LEU A 338 30.00 26.43 -2.48
C LEU A 338 30.99 25.28 -2.27
N ALA A 339 31.96 25.06 -3.18
CA ALA A 339 32.91 23.96 -3.08
C ALA A 339 33.70 24.04 -1.74
N GLY A 340 33.71 22.93 -0.99
CA GLY A 340 34.33 22.82 0.31
C GLY A 340 33.49 23.32 1.51
N GLN A 341 32.37 24.00 1.25
CA GLN A 341 31.51 24.55 2.31
C GLN A 341 30.53 23.47 2.85
N MET A 342 30.00 23.75 4.05
CA MET A 342 28.90 22.99 4.63
C MET A 342 27.56 23.59 4.17
N VAL A 343 26.66 22.75 3.71
CA VAL A 343 25.31 23.13 3.28
C VAL A 343 24.28 22.24 3.95
N SER A 344 23.04 22.68 4.01
CA SER A 344 21.93 21.85 4.45
C SER A 344 21.27 21.18 3.25
N THR A 345 20.97 19.88 3.36
CA THR A 345 20.24 19.15 2.33
C THR A 345 18.85 18.77 2.86
N ARG A 346 17.81 19.16 2.15
CA ARG A 346 16.42 18.85 2.47
C ARG A 346 15.88 17.80 1.49
N LEU A 347 15.62 16.61 2.03
CA LEU A 347 15.15 15.46 1.26
C LEU A 347 13.62 15.37 1.32
N TYR A 348 12.99 15.45 0.17
CA TYR A 348 11.55 15.23 -0.07
C TYR A 348 11.32 13.90 -0.79
N PRO A 349 10.06 13.43 -0.92
CA PRO A 349 9.77 12.19 -1.67
C PRO A 349 10.30 12.19 -3.10
N GLY A 350 10.07 13.25 -3.86
CA GLY A 350 10.47 13.37 -5.27
C GLY A 350 11.58 14.39 -5.53
N ARG A 351 12.08 15.10 -4.52
CA ARG A 351 13.05 16.18 -4.71
C ARG A 351 14.15 16.23 -3.65
N VAL A 352 15.28 16.77 -4.05
CA VAL A 352 16.40 17.09 -3.14
C VAL A 352 16.71 18.58 -3.28
N LYS A 353 16.49 19.35 -2.23
CA LYS A 353 16.84 20.76 -2.18
C LYS A 353 18.09 20.95 -1.37
N VAL A 354 19.00 21.80 -1.84
CA VAL A 354 20.19 22.20 -1.10
C VAL A 354 20.05 23.64 -0.69
N VAL A 355 20.32 23.92 0.59
CA VAL A 355 20.15 25.23 1.19
C VAL A 355 21.51 25.70 1.74
N ALA A 356 21.90 26.90 1.36
CA ALA A 356 23.05 27.61 1.89
C ALA A 356 22.59 29.03 2.21
N ASP A 357 23.05 29.58 3.35
CA ASP A 357 22.71 30.93 3.82
C ASP A 357 21.17 31.20 3.71
N GLU A 358 20.38 30.24 4.22
CA GLU A 358 18.90 30.25 4.24
C GLU A 358 18.23 30.28 2.86
N GLN A 359 19.00 30.22 1.77
CA GLN A 359 18.48 30.23 0.41
C GLN A 359 18.60 28.85 -0.23
N ILE A 360 17.60 28.49 -1.06
CA ILE A 360 17.64 27.29 -1.87
C ILE A 360 18.58 27.54 -3.05
N VAL A 361 19.76 26.92 -3.02
CA VAL A 361 20.83 27.07 -4.02
C VAL A 361 20.78 25.99 -5.12
N ALA A 362 20.15 24.86 -4.83
CA ALA A 362 19.89 23.82 -5.82
C ALA A 362 18.59 23.07 -5.52
N ASP A 363 17.90 22.67 -6.56
CA ASP A 363 16.66 21.89 -6.47
C ASP A 363 16.65 20.82 -7.57
N HIS A 364 16.88 19.57 -7.17
CA HIS A 364 17.00 18.43 -8.07
C HIS A 364 15.83 17.47 -7.92
N GLU A 365 15.49 16.79 -8.99
CA GLU A 365 14.64 15.61 -8.92
C GLU A 365 15.36 14.50 -8.14
N ARG A 366 14.66 13.81 -7.25
CA ARG A 366 15.25 12.73 -6.47
C ARG A 366 15.46 11.49 -7.33
N LEU A 367 16.69 10.99 -7.34
CA LEU A 367 17.01 9.72 -8.02
C LEU A 367 16.53 8.53 -7.18
N ASN A 368 15.79 7.63 -7.82
CA ASN A 368 15.26 6.42 -7.18
C ASN A 368 16.26 5.24 -7.15
N ASP A 369 17.32 5.31 -7.98
CA ASP A 369 18.41 4.34 -8.01
C ASP A 369 19.57 4.81 -7.10
N GLU A 370 20.46 3.89 -6.70
CA GLU A 370 21.63 4.22 -5.89
C GLU A 370 22.88 4.40 -6.76
N GLY A 371 23.84 5.18 -6.23
CA GLY A 371 25.16 5.39 -6.86
C GLY A 371 25.14 6.29 -8.08
N ARG A 372 24.02 6.95 -8.36
CA ARG A 372 23.88 7.86 -9.50
C ARG A 372 24.35 9.27 -9.14
N THR A 373 24.69 10.04 -10.19
CA THR A 373 25.05 11.46 -10.04
C THR A 373 24.17 12.26 -11.00
N GLN A 374 23.50 13.28 -10.47
CA GLN A 374 22.72 14.24 -11.22
C GLN A 374 23.44 15.57 -11.28
N TYR A 375 23.67 16.05 -12.48
CA TYR A 375 24.32 17.31 -12.74
C TYR A 375 23.30 18.32 -13.26
N ASP A 376 23.35 19.54 -12.69
CA ASP A 376 22.90 20.74 -13.35
C ASP A 376 24.15 21.46 -13.86
N TRP A 377 24.32 21.54 -15.18
CA TRP A 377 25.47 22.16 -15.81
C TRP A 377 25.57 23.65 -15.49
N GLN A 378 24.47 24.32 -15.14
CA GLN A 378 24.44 25.74 -14.76
C GLN A 378 25.30 26.02 -13.54
N HIS A 379 25.40 25.09 -12.61
CA HIS A 379 26.23 25.18 -11.42
C HIS A 379 27.75 25.31 -11.73
N TYR A 380 28.16 24.97 -12.94
CA TYR A 380 29.57 24.96 -13.35
C TYR A 380 29.95 26.10 -14.29
N ILE A 381 29.01 26.99 -14.64
CA ILE A 381 29.27 28.09 -15.60
C ILE A 381 30.42 28.98 -15.15
N PRO A 382 30.54 29.42 -13.89
CA PRO A 382 31.66 30.26 -13.45
C PRO A 382 33.03 29.59 -13.61
N LEU A 383 33.07 28.25 -13.56
CA LEU A 383 34.32 27.50 -13.79
C LEU A 383 34.71 27.47 -15.26
N LEU A 384 33.76 27.50 -16.19
CA LEU A 384 34.04 27.54 -17.64
C LEU A 384 34.75 28.82 -18.07
N GLN A 385 34.47 29.93 -17.38
CA GLN A 385 35.16 31.18 -17.62
C GLN A 385 36.69 31.07 -17.36
N ARG A 386 37.07 30.26 -16.35
CA ARG A 386 38.47 30.02 -15.97
C ARG A 386 39.09 28.82 -16.71
N LYS A 387 38.28 27.84 -17.09
CA LYS A 387 38.74 26.59 -17.69
C LYS A 387 37.81 26.19 -18.88
N PRO A 388 37.84 26.91 -19.98
CA PRO A 388 36.94 26.68 -21.13
C PRO A 388 37.07 25.28 -21.74
N GLY A 389 38.24 24.64 -21.64
CA GLY A 389 38.47 23.27 -22.09
C GLY A 389 37.65 22.21 -21.33
N ALA A 390 37.13 22.53 -20.13
CA ALA A 390 36.28 21.63 -19.34
C ALA A 390 34.92 21.36 -20.05
N LEU A 391 34.46 22.23 -20.92
CA LEU A 391 33.24 22.02 -21.69
C LEU A 391 33.32 20.76 -22.58
N ARG A 392 34.51 20.42 -23.07
CA ARG A 392 34.70 19.28 -23.98
C ARG A 392 34.57 17.93 -23.28
N ASN A 393 35.15 17.79 -22.07
CA ASN A 393 35.29 16.49 -21.39
C ASN A 393 34.67 16.48 -19.99
N GLY A 394 34.09 17.59 -19.52
CA GLY A 394 33.45 17.65 -18.18
C GLY A 394 32.18 16.82 -18.11
N ALA A 395 32.09 15.97 -17.09
CA ALA A 395 30.93 15.14 -16.82
C ALA A 395 29.60 15.92 -16.72
N PRO A 396 29.55 17.13 -16.10
CA PRO A 396 28.32 17.94 -16.06
C PRO A 396 27.77 18.30 -17.44
N PHE A 397 28.59 18.32 -18.48
CA PHE A 397 28.22 18.72 -19.83
C PHE A 397 27.95 17.53 -20.75
N ALA A 398 28.15 16.30 -20.30
CA ALA A 398 27.91 15.10 -21.12
C ALA A 398 26.45 15.00 -21.56
N GLY A 399 25.51 15.35 -20.69
CA GLY A 399 24.06 15.36 -20.99
C GLY A 399 23.65 16.44 -22.00
N MET A 400 24.39 17.51 -22.15
CA MET A 400 24.13 18.56 -23.16
C MET A 400 24.33 18.08 -24.60
N ARG A 401 25.09 17.00 -24.79
CA ARG A 401 25.40 16.43 -26.11
C ARG A 401 24.33 15.49 -26.64
N SER A 402 23.54 14.91 -25.75
CA SER A 402 22.56 13.88 -26.08
C SER A 402 21.09 14.34 -25.96
N ALA A 403 20.83 15.47 -25.33
CA ALA A 403 19.49 16.02 -25.20
C ALA A 403 19.35 17.29 -26.05
N ASN A 404 18.32 17.35 -26.93
CA ASN A 404 17.79 18.62 -27.38
C ASN A 404 17.42 19.43 -26.14
N PRO A 405 18.08 20.54 -25.80
CA PRO A 405 17.75 21.28 -24.60
C PRO A 405 16.31 21.81 -24.73
N PRO A 406 15.46 21.73 -23.72
CA PRO A 406 14.25 22.53 -23.69
C PRO A 406 14.70 23.98 -23.80
N CYS A 407 14.14 24.73 -24.76
CA CYS A 407 14.47 26.13 -25.08
C CYS A 407 14.22 27.04 -23.85
N ARG A 408 15.13 27.06 -22.89
CA ARG A 408 15.26 28.19 -21.96
C ARG A 408 16.35 29.10 -22.50
N PRO A 409 16.06 30.39 -22.67
CA PRO A 409 17.09 31.33 -23.16
C PRO A 409 18.26 31.35 -22.19
N PHE A 410 19.44 31.09 -22.69
CA PHE A 410 20.69 31.17 -21.92
C PHE A 410 20.81 32.56 -21.26
N PRO A 411 21.13 32.65 -19.96
CA PRO A 411 21.48 33.92 -19.36
C PRO A 411 22.58 34.63 -20.15
N ALA A 412 22.58 35.94 -20.17
CA ALA A 412 23.53 36.74 -20.99
C ALA A 412 25.02 36.41 -20.65
N ALA A 413 25.33 36.01 -19.40
CA ALA A 413 26.63 35.54 -19.01
C ALA A 413 27.05 34.26 -19.74
N VAL A 414 26.12 33.29 -19.92
CA VAL A 414 26.37 32.01 -20.61
C VAL A 414 26.59 32.25 -22.11
N ARG A 415 25.82 33.15 -22.73
CA ARG A 415 26.02 33.51 -24.12
C ARG A 415 27.43 34.07 -24.38
N ARG A 416 27.94 34.91 -23.46
CA ARG A 416 29.28 35.46 -23.55
C ARG A 416 30.36 34.39 -23.37
N SER A 417 30.22 33.52 -22.37
CA SER A 417 31.17 32.43 -22.11
C SER A 417 31.13 31.36 -23.19
N TYR A 418 29.95 31.03 -23.74
CA TYR A 418 29.79 30.12 -24.88
C TYR A 418 30.40 30.69 -26.13
N ALA A 419 30.16 31.97 -26.43
CA ALA A 419 30.76 32.66 -27.57
C ALA A 419 32.30 32.80 -27.45
N ALA A 420 32.84 32.96 -26.26
CA ALA A 420 34.27 32.93 -25.99
C ALA A 420 34.86 31.52 -26.18
N ALA A 421 34.20 30.50 -25.62
CA ALA A 421 34.61 29.10 -25.76
C ALA A 421 34.54 28.61 -27.23
N VAL A 422 33.50 28.99 -27.98
CA VAL A 422 33.36 28.67 -29.41
C VAL A 422 34.45 29.36 -30.26
N ARG A 423 34.81 30.61 -29.94
CA ARG A 423 35.93 31.31 -30.63
C ARG A 423 37.28 30.64 -30.40
N THR A 424 37.54 30.15 -29.17
CA THR A 424 38.78 29.43 -28.83
C THR A 424 38.84 28.05 -29.49
N VAL A 425 37.68 27.41 -29.74
CA VAL A 425 37.57 26.08 -30.34
C VAL A 425 37.56 26.12 -31.86
N SER A 426 37.11 27.22 -32.49
CA SER A 426 37.15 27.38 -33.96
C SER A 426 38.59 27.52 -34.48
N SER A 427 39.55 27.93 -33.63
CA SER A 427 40.99 27.93 -33.99
C SER A 427 41.63 26.53 -33.98
N THR A 428 40.93 25.48 -33.49
CA THR A 428 41.47 24.12 -33.34
C THR A 428 40.65 23.03 -34.05
N GLY A 429 40.00 23.35 -35.18
CA GLY A 429 39.47 22.33 -36.10
C GLY A 429 38.14 21.67 -35.77
N TRP A 430 37.25 22.32 -35.05
CA TRP A 430 35.95 21.76 -34.60
C TRP A 430 34.73 22.20 -35.47
N ALA A 431 34.89 22.27 -36.76
CA ALA A 431 33.81 22.62 -37.70
C ALA A 431 32.66 21.55 -37.77
N GLY A 432 32.90 20.34 -37.30
CA GLY A 432 31.96 19.22 -37.47
C GLY A 432 30.79 19.10 -36.46
N ALA A 433 30.89 19.74 -35.31
CA ALA A 433 29.88 19.56 -34.24
C ALA A 433 28.75 20.60 -34.24
N CYS A 434 28.88 21.66 -35.02
CA CYS A 434 27.88 22.73 -35.10
C CYS A 434 26.77 22.47 -36.13
N GLN A 435 26.91 21.42 -36.98
CA GLN A 435 25.89 21.07 -37.99
C GLN A 435 24.63 20.38 -37.39
N LEU A 436 24.66 19.90 -36.14
CA LEU A 436 23.52 19.27 -35.47
C LEU A 436 22.62 20.25 -34.73
N CYS A 437 23.07 21.45 -34.40
CA CYS A 437 22.21 22.54 -33.91
C CYS A 437 21.69 23.33 -35.12
N GLY A 438 20.54 22.92 -35.66
CA GLY A 438 19.95 23.44 -36.86
C GLY A 438 20.01 24.98 -36.99
N LYS A 439 20.01 25.47 -38.22
CA LYS A 439 20.12 26.85 -38.74
C LYS A 439 19.42 27.99 -37.95
N SER A 440 18.63 27.70 -36.94
CA SER A 440 17.89 28.67 -36.11
C SER A 440 18.71 29.32 -34.99
N VAL A 441 19.77 28.66 -34.49
CA VAL A 441 20.56 29.19 -33.36
C VAL A 441 21.60 30.22 -33.84
N ALA A 442 22.09 30.07 -35.06
CA ALA A 442 23.06 30.99 -35.64
C ALA A 442 22.46 32.39 -35.97
N LYS A 443 21.16 32.47 -36.30
CA LYS A 443 20.49 33.75 -36.59
C LYS A 443 20.10 34.58 -35.38
N SER A 444 19.94 34.00 -34.21
CA SER A 444 19.60 34.75 -32.98
C SER A 444 20.81 35.16 -32.16
N LEU A 445 22.05 34.85 -32.59
CA LEU A 445 23.29 35.25 -31.95
C LEU A 445 23.90 36.53 -32.53
N PHE A 446 23.31 37.09 -33.61
CA PHE A 446 23.80 38.28 -34.31
C PHE A 446 22.82 39.47 -34.29
N PHE A 447 21.81 39.49 -33.43
CA PHE A 447 21.00 40.69 -33.16
C PHE A 447 20.85 40.92 -31.66
#